data_d7609312df302d9aa87a88634c4cb9f3
#
_entry.id   d7609312df302d9aa87a88634c4cb9f3
#
_cell.length_a   1.000
_cell.length_b   1.000
_cell.length_c   1.000
_cell.angle_alpha   90.00
_cell.angle_beta   90.00
_cell.angle_gamma   90.00
#
_symmetry.space_group_name_H-M   'P 1'
#
loop_
_entity.id
_entity.type
_entity.pdbx_description
1 polymer ?
#
loop_
_entity_poly.entity_id
_entity_poly.type
_entity_poly.pdbx_seq_one_letter_code
_entity_poly.pdbx_strand_id
1 'polypeptide(L)'
;MSFINDNFMLQSDTARALYHSHAAKMPIIDYHCHLVPQQIAENIQFRDITQLWLVDGHYGDHYKWRAMRANGVSEDYLTGGKHTAWETFENGRRRFHTPCGIRCITGRTSN
;
A
#
# COMPACT_ATOMS: atom_id res chain seq x y z
N MET A 1 -1.33 24.50 -12.92
CA MET A 1 -1.58 24.08 -11.52
C MET A 1 -1.16 22.63 -11.36
N SER A 2 -0.52 22.28 -10.24
CA SER A 2 -0.23 20.87 -9.94
C SER A 2 -1.54 20.13 -9.67
N PHE A 3 -1.68 18.89 -10.17
CA PHE A 3 -2.82 18.02 -9.88
C PHE A 3 -2.95 17.78 -8.37
N ILE A 4 -1.83 17.60 -7.69
CA ILE A 4 -1.78 17.49 -6.22
C ILE A 4 -1.39 18.86 -5.67
N ASN A 5 -2.26 19.43 -4.87
CA ASN A 5 -2.08 20.71 -4.19
C ASN A 5 -2.71 20.65 -2.79
N ASP A 6 -2.60 21.71 -2.01
CA ASP A 6 -3.07 21.76 -0.63
C ASP A 6 -4.58 21.52 -0.47
N ASN A 7 -5.34 21.69 -1.53
CA ASN A 7 -6.79 21.43 -1.56
C ASN A 7 -7.15 20.16 -2.34
N PHE A 8 -6.18 19.28 -2.63
CA PHE A 8 -6.45 18.02 -3.30
C PHE A 8 -7.51 17.21 -2.56
N MET A 9 -8.55 16.77 -3.29
CA MET A 9 -9.75 16.09 -2.76
C MET A 9 -10.70 16.96 -1.93
N LEU A 10 -10.37 18.21 -1.62
CA LEU A 10 -11.22 19.13 -0.84
C LEU A 10 -12.10 19.94 -1.78
N GLN A 11 -13.26 19.39 -2.14
CA GLN A 11 -14.12 19.91 -3.21
C GLN A 11 -15.05 21.06 -2.78
N SER A 12 -15.22 21.30 -1.47
CA SER A 12 -16.07 22.35 -0.94
C SER A 12 -15.35 23.26 0.03
N ASP A 13 -15.84 24.49 0.23
CA ASP A 13 -15.29 25.42 1.21
C ASP A 13 -15.40 24.86 2.63
N THR A 14 -16.49 24.14 2.94
CA THR A 14 -16.65 23.44 4.21
C THR A 14 -15.57 22.37 4.40
N ALA A 15 -15.30 21.55 3.38
CA ALA A 15 -14.25 20.53 3.46
C ALA A 15 -12.87 21.16 3.69
N ARG A 16 -12.56 22.25 3.00
CA ARG A 16 -11.31 23.01 3.17
C ARG A 16 -11.19 23.58 4.58
N ALA A 17 -12.24 24.21 5.08
CA ALA A 17 -12.26 24.78 6.43
C ALA A 17 -12.06 23.68 7.49
N LEU A 18 -12.81 22.59 7.42
CA LEU A 18 -12.67 21.46 8.36
C LEU A 18 -11.27 20.83 8.32
N TYR A 19 -10.73 20.61 7.13
CA TYR A 19 -9.41 20.02 7.00
C TYR A 19 -8.32 20.96 7.53
N HIS A 20 -8.20 22.16 6.99
CA HIS A 20 -7.09 23.07 7.33
C HIS A 20 -7.16 23.62 8.75
N SER A 21 -8.36 23.88 9.26
CA SER A 21 -8.52 24.43 10.61
C SER A 21 -8.42 23.36 11.71
N HIS A 22 -8.80 22.13 11.42
CA HIS A 22 -8.92 21.09 12.44
C HIS A 22 -8.13 19.82 12.10
N ALA A 23 -8.44 19.15 11.00
CA ALA A 23 -7.94 17.80 10.73
C ALA A 23 -6.45 17.73 10.38
N ALA A 24 -5.91 18.72 9.66
CA ALA A 24 -4.52 18.69 9.16
C ALA A 24 -3.45 18.57 10.26
N LYS A 25 -3.77 19.00 11.47
CA LYS A 25 -2.86 18.98 12.63
C LYS A 25 -3.13 17.81 13.58
N MET A 26 -4.16 17.01 13.31
CA MET A 26 -4.48 15.87 14.17
C MET A 26 -3.55 14.70 13.88
N PRO A 27 -3.18 13.92 14.90
CA PRO A 27 -2.41 12.70 14.70
C PRO A 27 -3.23 11.69 13.90
N ILE A 28 -2.57 10.97 12.99
CA ILE A 28 -3.18 9.86 12.27
C ILE A 28 -3.07 8.62 13.16
N ILE A 29 -4.22 8.02 13.47
CA ILE A 29 -4.28 6.72 14.16
C ILE A 29 -4.86 5.72 13.15
N ASP A 30 -3.99 4.98 12.50
CA ASP A 30 -4.39 3.94 11.56
C ASP A 30 -4.32 2.57 12.27
N TYR A 31 -5.49 2.03 12.58
CA TYR A 31 -5.63 0.70 13.18
C TYR A 31 -5.94 -0.39 12.15
N HIS A 32 -6.11 -0.02 10.88
CA HIS A 32 -6.38 -0.97 9.81
C HIS A 32 -5.11 -1.70 9.41
N CYS A 33 -5.14 -3.02 9.41
CA CYS A 33 -4.06 -3.85 8.88
C CYS A 33 -4.61 -5.12 8.20
N HIS A 34 -3.79 -5.73 7.36
CA HIS A 34 -4.09 -6.98 6.67
C HIS A 34 -3.37 -8.18 7.29
N LEU A 35 -2.71 -8.01 8.41
CA LEU A 35 -2.15 -9.12 9.18
C LEU A 35 -3.29 -9.95 9.78
N VAL A 36 -3.15 -11.27 9.71
CA VAL A 36 -4.10 -12.18 10.35
C VAL A 36 -3.96 -12.04 11.87
N PRO A 37 -5.05 -11.76 12.63
CA PRO A 37 -4.98 -11.56 14.07
C PRO A 37 -4.29 -12.70 14.83
N GLN A 38 -4.45 -13.95 14.37
CA GLN A 38 -3.78 -15.11 14.95
C GLN A 38 -2.25 -15.00 14.83
N GLN A 39 -1.73 -14.50 13.70
CA GLN A 39 -0.29 -14.31 13.50
C GLN A 39 0.28 -13.31 14.52
N ILE A 40 -0.49 -12.28 14.85
CA ILE A 40 -0.12 -11.30 15.89
C ILE A 40 -0.16 -11.97 17.28
N ALA A 41 -1.22 -12.70 17.60
CA ALA A 41 -1.40 -13.35 18.88
C ALA A 41 -0.32 -14.41 19.16
N GLU A 42 0.09 -15.14 18.14
CA GLU A 42 1.11 -16.19 18.21
C GLU A 42 2.54 -15.64 18.05
N ASN A 43 2.69 -14.33 17.83
CA ASN A 43 3.99 -13.66 17.60
C ASN A 43 4.82 -14.36 16.50
N ILE A 44 4.17 -14.65 15.36
CA ILE A 44 4.81 -15.37 14.27
C ILE A 44 6.01 -14.60 13.71
N GLN A 45 7.10 -15.31 13.50
CA GLN A 45 8.28 -14.80 12.83
C GLN A 45 8.15 -15.04 11.32
N PHE A 46 7.98 -13.98 10.56
CA PHE A 46 7.90 -14.07 9.10
C PHE A 46 9.28 -14.39 8.50
N ARG A 47 9.30 -15.32 7.55
CA ARG A 47 10.52 -15.75 6.87
C ARG A 47 11.12 -14.62 6.00
N ASP A 48 10.26 -13.87 5.33
CA ASP A 48 10.65 -12.81 4.40
C ASP A 48 9.54 -11.77 4.25
N ILE A 49 9.88 -10.66 3.58
CA ILE A 49 8.95 -9.55 3.35
C ILE A 49 7.77 -9.93 2.45
N THR A 50 7.94 -10.92 1.57
CA THR A 50 6.87 -11.38 0.69
C THR A 50 5.81 -12.11 1.49
N GLN A 51 6.22 -12.98 2.43
CA GLN A 51 5.32 -13.66 3.35
C GLN A 51 4.53 -12.66 4.19
N LEU A 52 5.20 -11.66 4.74
CA LEU A 52 4.53 -10.62 5.53
C LEU A 52 3.56 -9.78 4.70
N TRP A 53 3.95 -9.42 3.48
CA TRP A 53 3.32 -8.32 2.75
C TRP A 53 2.40 -8.74 1.61
N LEU A 54 2.70 -9.84 0.93
CA LEU A 54 2.00 -10.24 -0.29
C LEU A 54 1.30 -11.59 -0.18
N VAL A 55 2.01 -12.63 0.27
CA VAL A 55 1.51 -14.00 0.21
C VAL A 55 2.12 -14.89 1.27
N ASP A 56 1.29 -15.62 2.00
CA ASP A 56 1.67 -16.65 2.95
C ASP A 56 0.94 -17.96 2.61
N GLY A 57 1.61 -18.85 1.92
CA GLY A 57 1.04 -20.12 1.47
C GLY A 57 -0.18 -19.91 0.56
N HIS A 58 -1.36 -20.29 1.03
CA HIS A 58 -2.62 -20.12 0.32
C HIS A 58 -3.29 -18.75 0.59
N TYR A 59 -2.79 -18.00 1.56
CA TYR A 59 -3.31 -16.69 1.90
C TYR A 59 -2.51 -15.60 1.18
N GLY A 60 -3.21 -14.59 0.70
CA GLY A 60 -2.57 -13.46 0.05
C GLY A 60 -3.39 -12.20 0.16
N ASP A 61 -2.71 -11.08 0.04
CA ASP A 61 -3.35 -9.77 0.03
C ASP A 61 -3.97 -9.50 -1.36
N HIS A 62 -5.25 -9.82 -1.49
CA HIS A 62 -5.99 -9.69 -2.75
C HIS A 62 -6.02 -8.24 -3.27
N TYR A 63 -5.96 -7.24 -2.41
CA TYR A 63 -5.92 -5.82 -2.81
C TYR A 63 -4.57 -5.48 -3.46
N LYS A 64 -3.48 -5.93 -2.84
CA LYS A 64 -2.13 -5.74 -3.41
C LYS A 64 -1.99 -6.51 -4.72
N TRP A 65 -2.46 -7.75 -4.79
CA TRP A 65 -2.47 -8.53 -6.02
C TRP A 65 -3.26 -7.85 -7.14
N ARG A 66 -4.43 -7.28 -6.82
CA ARG A 66 -5.22 -6.49 -7.77
C ARG A 66 -4.45 -5.29 -8.29
N ALA A 67 -3.81 -4.56 -7.41
CA ALA A 67 -2.98 -3.41 -7.79
C ALA A 67 -1.78 -3.83 -8.65
N MET A 68 -1.13 -4.95 -8.34
CA MET A 68 -0.05 -5.49 -9.15
C MET A 68 -0.52 -5.89 -10.55
N ARG A 69 -1.66 -6.58 -10.66
CA ARG A 69 -2.29 -6.93 -11.96
C ARG A 69 -2.62 -5.69 -12.77
N ALA A 70 -3.24 -4.69 -12.15
CA ALA A 70 -3.58 -3.43 -12.82
C ALA A 70 -2.35 -2.69 -13.34
N ASN A 71 -1.19 -2.91 -12.73
CA ASN A 71 0.10 -2.38 -13.17
C ASN A 71 0.88 -3.33 -14.11
N GLY A 72 0.23 -4.38 -14.63
CA GLY A 72 0.81 -5.28 -15.64
C GLY A 72 1.79 -6.31 -15.11
N VAL A 73 1.73 -6.66 -13.82
CA VAL A 73 2.48 -7.79 -13.27
C VAL A 73 1.81 -9.10 -13.71
N SER A 74 2.61 -10.02 -14.27
CA SER A 74 2.12 -11.33 -14.69
C SER A 74 1.62 -12.15 -13.50
N GLU A 75 0.60 -12.97 -13.72
CA GLU A 75 0.05 -13.87 -12.73
C GLU A 75 1.08 -14.87 -12.18
N ASP A 76 2.10 -15.21 -12.95
CA ASP A 76 3.20 -16.08 -12.55
C ASP A 76 3.94 -15.57 -11.29
N TYR A 77 3.96 -14.23 -11.09
CA TYR A 77 4.53 -13.59 -9.89
C TYR A 77 3.57 -13.52 -8.71
N LEU A 78 2.30 -13.72 -8.92
CA LEU A 78 1.27 -13.57 -7.90
C LEU A 78 0.85 -14.91 -7.31
N THR A 79 0.23 -15.74 -8.13
CA THR A 79 -0.34 -17.03 -7.70
C THR A 79 0.29 -18.22 -8.43
N GLY A 80 1.05 -17.97 -9.49
CA GLY A 80 1.64 -19.03 -10.33
C GLY A 80 2.77 -19.83 -9.69
N GLY A 81 3.35 -19.34 -8.61
CA GLY A 81 4.39 -20.04 -7.85
C GLY A 81 5.69 -20.32 -8.60
N LYS A 82 5.92 -19.64 -9.75
CA LYS A 82 7.07 -19.86 -10.62
C LYS A 82 8.31 -19.03 -10.25
N HIS A 83 8.13 -18.06 -9.36
CA HIS A 83 9.16 -17.10 -8.99
C HIS A 83 9.48 -17.18 -7.51
N THR A 84 10.69 -16.73 -7.17
CA THR A 84 11.11 -16.63 -5.77
C THR A 84 10.31 -15.53 -5.04
N ALA A 85 10.26 -15.62 -3.73
CA ALA A 85 9.64 -14.60 -2.89
C ALA A 85 10.21 -13.20 -3.15
N TRP A 86 11.52 -13.10 -3.34
CA TRP A 86 12.18 -11.83 -3.65
C TRP A 86 11.77 -11.26 -5.00
N GLU A 87 11.72 -12.07 -6.05
CA GLU A 87 11.29 -11.64 -7.38
C GLU A 87 9.84 -11.15 -7.37
N THR A 88 8.98 -11.84 -6.65
CA THR A 88 7.58 -11.43 -6.45
C THR A 88 7.50 -10.07 -5.76
N PHE A 89 8.21 -9.89 -4.65
CA PHE A 89 8.26 -8.63 -3.93
C PHE A 89 8.82 -7.49 -4.79
N GLU A 90 9.94 -7.71 -5.47
CA GLU A 90 10.61 -6.70 -6.29
C GLU A 90 9.73 -6.23 -7.46
N ASN A 91 8.98 -7.14 -8.09
CA ASN A 91 8.01 -6.77 -9.12
C ASN A 91 6.86 -5.95 -8.56
N GLY A 92 6.34 -6.31 -7.38
CA GLY A 92 5.34 -5.52 -6.67
C GLY A 92 5.86 -4.11 -6.36
N ARG A 93 7.01 -4.03 -5.70
CA ARG A 93 7.63 -2.78 -5.31
C ARG A 93 7.87 -1.83 -6.48
N ARG A 94 8.47 -2.31 -7.58
CA ARG A 94 8.77 -1.51 -8.77
C ARG A 94 7.51 -0.89 -9.37
N ARG A 95 6.40 -1.62 -9.38
CA ARG A 95 5.14 -1.15 -9.97
C ARG A 95 4.43 -0.13 -9.11
N PHE A 96 4.54 -0.20 -7.79
CA PHE A 96 4.02 0.83 -6.89
C PHE A 96 4.77 2.17 -7.00
N HIS A 97 5.99 2.18 -7.53
CA HIS A 97 6.77 3.38 -7.77
C HIS A 97 6.60 4.00 -9.16
N THR A 98 5.79 3.41 -10.05
CA THR A 98 5.54 4.00 -11.38
C THR A 98 4.71 5.28 -11.26
N PRO A 99 4.95 6.32 -12.11
CA PRO A 99 4.36 7.65 -11.97
C PRO A 99 2.84 7.73 -12.14
N CYS A 100 2.19 6.66 -12.49
CA CYS A 100 0.74 6.64 -12.71
C CYS A 100 -0.02 6.58 -11.37
N GLY A 101 -0.18 7.72 -10.74
CA GLY A 101 -1.20 7.94 -9.70
C GLY A 101 -0.90 7.49 -8.27
N ILE A 102 0.13 6.67 -8.01
CA ILE A 102 0.41 6.14 -6.67
C ILE A 102 1.51 6.92 -5.93
N ARG A 103 2.02 8.01 -6.50
CA ARG A 103 2.91 8.94 -5.77
C ARG A 103 2.28 9.55 -4.52
N CYS A 104 0.97 9.38 -4.33
CA CYS A 104 0.27 9.90 -3.17
C CYS A 104 0.48 9.09 -1.89
N ILE A 105 0.98 7.86 -1.97
CA ILE A 105 1.09 6.97 -0.80
C ILE A 105 2.49 6.98 -0.19
N THR A 106 3.51 7.28 -0.98
CA THR A 106 4.85 7.48 -0.45
C THR A 106 5.02 8.95 -0.07
N GLY A 107 4.52 9.32 1.10
CA GLY A 107 4.81 10.60 1.71
C GLY A 107 6.31 10.86 1.68
N ARG A 108 6.70 12.04 1.22
CA ARG A 108 8.06 12.55 1.29
C ARG A 108 8.67 12.25 2.66
N THR A 109 9.63 11.39 2.69
CA THR A 109 10.78 11.54 3.57
C THR A 109 11.86 12.19 2.73
N SER A 110 11.90 13.48 2.69
CA SER A 110 13.08 14.25 2.32
C SER A 110 13.18 15.41 3.27
N ASN A 111 14.20 15.35 4.07
CA ASN A 111 14.88 16.40 4.84
C ASN A 111 14.29 17.81 4.74
#